data_35eb48bd8e5c8f295b42fd01f2c0d7fc
#
_entry.id   35eb48bd8e5c8f295b42fd01f2c0d7fc
#
_cell.length_a   1.000
_cell.length_b   1.000
_cell.length_c   1.000
_cell.angle_alpha   90.00
_cell.angle_beta   90.00
_cell.angle_gamma   90.00
#
_symmetry.space_group_name_H-M   'P 1'
#
loop_
_entity.id
_entity.type
_entity.pdbx_description
1 polymer ?
#
loop_
_entity_poly.entity_id
_entity_poly.type
_entity_poly.pdbx_seq_one_letter_code
_entity_poly.pdbx_strand_id
1 'polypeptide(L)'
;TMLASIVLGMGLPTTAKYIVLATIAAPAIQSFGTPMLAAHLFIMYFGILADLTPPVALAAYAAAGIARAEPNATGFMAVKLAFAGFLIPYIFCYNPGMLMIGASNLEVLFIACTAAIGIASLSFASVGYWMRNLFFWERLLLVASAITLITPGLMTDIVGLGLLIIVYFLQKIFKNGPHHKNKEAIQTA
;
A
#
# COMPACT_ATOMS: atom_id res chain seq x y z
N THR A 1 -3.84 13.25 9.49
CA THR A 1 -5.21 12.77 9.21
C THR A 1 -5.27 11.24 9.12
N MET A 2 -4.34 10.55 8.39
CA MET A 2 -4.31 9.06 8.27
C MET A 2 -4.46 8.34 9.62
N LEU A 3 -3.53 8.60 10.56
CA LEU A 3 -3.56 7.97 11.88
C LEU A 3 -4.85 8.27 12.63
N ALA A 4 -5.33 9.52 12.57
CA ALA A 4 -6.60 9.90 13.18
C ALA A 4 -7.78 9.12 12.56
N SER A 5 -7.81 8.97 11.23
CA SER A 5 -8.84 8.19 10.54
C SER A 5 -8.82 6.71 10.93
N ILE A 6 -7.64 6.11 11.08
CA ILE A 6 -7.51 4.73 11.54
C ILE A 6 -8.02 4.60 12.98
N VAL A 7 -7.54 5.45 13.90
CA VAL A 7 -7.92 5.39 15.32
C VAL A 7 -9.41 5.63 15.53
N LEU A 8 -9.99 6.66 14.90
CA LEU A 8 -11.42 6.97 14.97
C LEU A 8 -12.30 5.92 14.26
N GLY A 9 -11.73 5.22 13.28
CA GLY A 9 -12.42 4.15 12.55
C GLY A 9 -12.46 2.80 13.29
N MET A 10 -11.64 2.61 14.31
CA MET A 10 -11.53 1.34 15.02
C MET A 10 -12.84 0.96 15.73
N GLY A 11 -13.28 -0.28 15.52
CA GLY A 11 -14.42 -0.85 16.24
C GLY A 11 -15.80 -0.31 15.85
N LEU A 12 -15.89 0.59 14.89
CA LEU A 12 -17.19 1.14 14.43
C LEU A 12 -17.68 0.44 13.16
N PRO A 13 -19.00 0.27 12.98
CA PRO A 13 -19.59 -0.12 11.71
C PRO A 13 -19.24 0.88 10.60
N THR A 14 -19.11 0.41 9.35
CA THR A 14 -18.60 1.21 8.22
C THR A 14 -19.33 2.54 8.03
N THR A 15 -20.68 2.53 8.13
CA THR A 15 -21.49 3.75 7.98
C THR A 15 -21.21 4.76 9.10
N ALA A 16 -21.20 4.31 10.36
CA ALA A 16 -20.95 5.17 11.50
C ALA A 16 -19.52 5.77 11.44
N LYS A 17 -18.52 4.93 11.13
CA LYS A 17 -17.13 5.38 10.97
C LYS A 17 -16.99 6.42 9.86
N TYR A 18 -17.66 6.26 8.71
CA TYR A 18 -17.64 7.25 7.65
C TYR A 18 -18.25 8.59 8.08
N ILE A 19 -19.41 8.57 8.77
CA ILE A 19 -20.06 9.80 9.24
C ILE A 19 -19.14 10.58 10.20
N VAL A 20 -18.55 9.89 11.18
CA VAL A 20 -17.61 10.51 12.12
C VAL A 20 -16.40 11.09 11.40
N LEU A 21 -15.80 10.34 10.49
CA LEU A 21 -14.62 10.78 9.76
C LEU A 21 -14.93 11.91 8.78
N ALA A 22 -16.11 11.90 8.14
CA ALA A 22 -16.53 12.95 7.22
C ALA A 22 -16.74 14.29 7.92
N THR A 23 -17.19 14.28 9.16
CA THR A 23 -17.40 15.51 9.92
C THR A 23 -16.11 16.08 10.53
N ILE A 24 -15.19 15.23 10.94
CA ILE A 24 -13.98 15.66 11.69
C ILE A 24 -12.75 15.70 10.78
N ALA A 25 -12.50 14.65 10.02
CA ALA A 25 -11.24 14.47 9.31
C ALA A 25 -11.25 14.99 7.86
N ALA A 26 -12.39 14.93 7.15
CA ALA A 26 -12.47 15.40 5.78
C ALA A 26 -12.21 16.91 5.64
N PRO A 27 -12.78 17.81 6.49
CA PRO A 27 -12.49 19.24 6.41
C PRO A 27 -11.00 19.55 6.60
N ALA A 28 -10.31 18.80 7.46
CA ALA A 28 -8.87 18.97 7.67
C ALA A 28 -8.05 18.67 6.42
N ILE A 29 -8.45 17.68 5.59
CA ILE A 29 -7.77 17.38 4.33
C ILE A 29 -8.11 18.43 3.28
N GLN A 30 -9.37 18.85 3.22
CA GLN A 30 -9.82 19.89 2.27
C GLN A 30 -9.14 21.24 2.50
N SER A 31 -8.79 21.58 3.74
CA SER A 31 -8.07 22.81 4.05
C SER A 31 -6.68 22.89 3.41
N PHE A 32 -6.10 21.77 2.97
CA PHE A 32 -4.87 21.70 2.19
C PHE A 32 -5.09 21.79 0.67
N GLY A 33 -6.31 22.12 0.22
CA GLY A 33 -6.63 22.25 -1.20
C GLY A 33 -6.99 20.93 -1.90
N THR A 34 -7.15 19.82 -1.15
CA THR A 34 -7.55 18.55 -1.73
C THR A 34 -9.02 18.58 -2.16
N PRO A 35 -9.37 18.09 -3.37
CA PRO A 35 -10.75 18.01 -3.82
C PRO A 35 -11.63 17.22 -2.85
N MET A 36 -12.90 17.66 -2.69
CA MET A 36 -13.83 17.04 -1.75
C MET A 36 -13.94 15.52 -1.93
N LEU A 37 -14.08 15.03 -3.16
CA LEU A 37 -14.18 13.60 -3.45
C LEU A 37 -12.93 12.84 -2.98
N ALA A 38 -11.74 13.36 -3.26
CA ALA A 38 -10.48 12.74 -2.83
C ALA A 38 -10.35 12.72 -1.31
N ALA A 39 -10.73 13.81 -0.61
CA ALA A 39 -10.71 13.87 0.84
C ALA A 39 -11.66 12.84 1.48
N HIS A 40 -12.89 12.70 0.96
CA HIS A 40 -13.85 11.73 1.45
C HIS A 40 -13.42 10.28 1.16
N LEU A 41 -12.85 10.00 -0.01
CA LEU A 41 -12.28 8.68 -0.31
C LEU A 41 -11.08 8.35 0.59
N PHE A 42 -10.23 9.33 0.88
CA PHE A 42 -9.09 9.17 1.78
C PHE A 42 -9.52 8.71 3.17
N ILE A 43 -10.46 9.43 3.80
CA ILE A 43 -10.92 9.09 5.14
C ILE A 43 -11.67 7.76 5.18
N MET A 44 -12.52 7.50 4.18
CA MET A 44 -13.26 6.24 4.06
C MET A 44 -12.30 5.06 3.96
N TYR A 45 -11.27 5.18 3.12
CA TYR A 45 -10.31 4.12 2.89
C TYR A 45 -9.52 3.77 4.15
N PHE A 46 -8.99 4.78 4.86
CA PHE A 46 -8.30 4.56 6.13
C PHE A 46 -9.23 4.10 7.25
N GLY A 47 -10.48 4.55 7.24
CA GLY A 47 -11.51 4.02 8.13
C GLY A 47 -11.73 2.51 7.94
N ILE A 48 -11.76 2.01 6.70
CA ILE A 48 -11.89 0.58 6.41
C ILE A 48 -10.60 -0.18 6.77
N LEU A 49 -9.43 0.38 6.49
CA LEU A 49 -8.14 -0.24 6.87
C LEU A 49 -7.96 -0.38 8.38
N ALA A 50 -8.70 0.38 9.19
CA ALA A 50 -8.74 0.21 10.64
C ALA A 50 -9.18 -1.20 11.06
N ASP A 51 -10.03 -1.87 10.27
CA ASP A 51 -10.48 -3.24 10.55
C ASP A 51 -9.41 -4.31 10.33
N LEU A 52 -8.31 -3.96 9.66
CA LEU A 52 -7.12 -4.81 9.50
C LEU A 52 -6.00 -4.45 10.45
N THR A 53 -6.08 -3.27 11.10
CA THR A 53 -4.95 -2.70 11.85
C THR A 53 -5.07 -2.98 13.35
N PRO A 54 -4.09 -3.66 13.99
CA PRO A 54 -4.05 -3.79 15.42
C PRO A 54 -4.04 -2.41 16.12
N PRO A 55 -4.60 -2.26 17.33
CA PRO A 55 -4.98 -3.34 18.25
C PRO A 55 -6.40 -3.91 18.06
N VAL A 56 -7.26 -3.32 17.23
CA VAL A 56 -8.66 -3.76 17.10
C VAL A 56 -8.83 -4.81 16.01
N ALA A 57 -8.31 -4.59 14.81
CA ALA A 57 -8.15 -5.54 13.68
C ALA A 57 -9.29 -6.57 13.52
N LEU A 58 -10.56 -6.15 13.59
CA LEU A 58 -11.73 -7.04 13.68
C LEU A 58 -11.76 -8.10 12.57
N ALA A 59 -11.51 -7.70 11.33
CA ALA A 59 -11.52 -8.62 10.19
C ALA A 59 -10.39 -9.65 10.27
N ALA A 60 -9.18 -9.22 10.67
CA ALA A 60 -8.03 -10.11 10.82
C ALA A 60 -8.23 -11.09 11.99
N TYR A 61 -8.81 -10.63 13.10
CA TYR A 61 -9.06 -11.49 14.27
C TYR A 61 -10.18 -12.50 14.01
N ALA A 62 -11.22 -12.10 13.27
CA ALA A 62 -12.26 -13.04 12.83
C ALA A 62 -11.66 -14.14 11.91
N ALA A 63 -10.81 -13.76 10.97
CA ALA A 63 -10.11 -14.70 10.10
C ALA A 63 -9.19 -15.64 10.89
N ALA A 64 -8.48 -15.12 11.90
CA ALA A 64 -7.64 -15.92 12.79
C ALA A 64 -8.45 -16.96 13.54
N GLY A 65 -9.66 -16.61 14.02
CA GLY A 65 -10.58 -17.55 14.69
C GLY A 65 -11.01 -18.69 13.78
N ILE A 66 -11.32 -18.41 12.51
CA ILE A 66 -11.68 -19.43 11.51
C ILE A 66 -10.48 -20.33 11.19
N ALA A 67 -9.31 -19.75 11.02
CA ALA A 67 -8.07 -20.46 10.69
C ALA A 67 -7.41 -21.17 11.90
N ARG A 68 -7.93 -20.96 13.11
CA ARG A 68 -7.33 -21.41 14.38
C ARG A 68 -5.89 -20.94 14.54
N ALA A 69 -5.61 -19.71 14.08
CA ALA A 69 -4.31 -19.06 14.15
C ALA A 69 -4.24 -18.08 15.31
N GLU A 70 -3.04 -17.62 15.65
CA GLU A 70 -2.85 -16.61 16.70
C GLU A 70 -3.32 -15.24 16.18
N PRO A 71 -4.25 -14.54 16.90
CA PRO A 71 -4.90 -13.31 16.40
C PRO A 71 -3.92 -12.16 16.12
N ASN A 72 -2.99 -11.88 17.06
CA ASN A 72 -2.06 -10.76 16.91
C ASN A 72 -1.10 -10.98 15.73
N ALA A 73 -0.54 -12.19 15.59
CA ALA A 73 0.32 -12.52 14.46
C ALA A 73 -0.43 -12.38 13.14
N THR A 74 -1.69 -12.81 13.10
CA THR A 74 -2.55 -12.65 11.92
C THR A 74 -2.82 -11.17 11.62
N GLY A 75 -3.10 -10.34 12.62
CA GLY A 75 -3.30 -8.91 12.46
C GLY A 75 -2.06 -8.19 11.90
N PHE A 76 -0.88 -8.44 12.46
CA PHE A 76 0.37 -7.87 11.93
C PHE A 76 0.68 -8.36 10.51
N MET A 77 0.38 -9.62 10.20
CA MET A 77 0.55 -10.14 8.85
C MET A 77 -0.44 -9.49 7.87
N ALA A 78 -1.68 -9.26 8.28
CA ALA A 78 -2.68 -8.57 7.48
C ALA A 78 -2.24 -7.14 7.14
N VAL A 79 -1.73 -6.37 8.10
CA VAL A 79 -1.16 -5.02 7.86
C VAL A 79 0.02 -5.10 6.89
N LYS A 80 0.92 -6.05 7.06
CA LYS A 80 2.07 -6.23 6.16
C LYS A 80 1.65 -6.50 4.72
N LEU A 81 0.63 -7.35 4.52
CA LEU A 81 0.10 -7.65 3.19
C LEU A 81 -0.67 -6.46 2.60
N ALA A 82 -1.41 -5.72 3.44
CA ALA A 82 -2.16 -4.55 3.03
C ALA A 82 -1.29 -3.29 2.87
N PHE A 83 0.00 -3.34 3.22
CA PHE A 83 0.87 -2.16 3.31
C PHE A 83 0.88 -1.31 2.05
N ALA A 84 0.94 -1.93 0.88
CA ALA A 84 0.87 -1.22 -0.39
C ALA A 84 -0.47 -0.50 -0.60
N GLY A 85 -1.57 -1.04 -0.07
CA GLY A 85 -2.89 -0.43 -0.10
C GLY A 85 -2.99 0.89 0.68
N PHE A 86 -2.15 1.09 1.70
CA PHE A 86 -2.11 2.34 2.44
C PHE A 86 -1.66 3.55 1.59
N LEU A 87 -1.04 3.32 0.43
CA LEU A 87 -0.67 4.40 -0.49
C LEU A 87 -1.81 4.85 -1.41
N ILE A 88 -2.81 4.02 -1.66
CA ILE A 88 -3.91 4.33 -2.60
C ILE A 88 -4.62 5.65 -2.26
N PRO A 89 -5.00 5.93 -1.00
CA PRO A 89 -5.65 7.18 -0.66
C PRO A 89 -4.78 8.43 -0.91
N TYR A 90 -3.46 8.29 -0.78
CA TYR A 90 -2.55 9.38 -1.11
C TYR A 90 -2.51 9.65 -2.62
N ILE A 91 -2.63 8.60 -3.45
CA ILE A 91 -2.72 8.78 -4.91
C ILE A 91 -3.93 9.64 -5.26
N PHE A 92 -5.09 9.42 -4.64
CA PHE A 92 -6.29 10.24 -4.87
C PHE A 92 -6.09 11.71 -4.49
N CYS A 93 -5.32 11.98 -3.43
CA CYS A 93 -5.06 13.34 -2.98
C CYS A 93 -4.02 14.06 -3.84
N TYR A 94 -2.94 13.37 -4.24
CA TYR A 94 -1.85 13.95 -5.02
C TYR A 94 -2.11 13.95 -6.52
N ASN A 95 -2.94 13.03 -7.00
CA ASN A 95 -3.32 12.91 -8.40
C ASN A 95 -4.84 12.77 -8.57
N PRO A 96 -5.61 13.86 -8.42
CA PRO A 96 -7.07 13.84 -8.56
C PRO A 96 -7.53 13.39 -9.96
N GLY A 97 -6.65 13.43 -10.96
CA GLY A 97 -6.91 12.89 -12.30
C GLY A 97 -7.32 11.42 -12.27
N MET A 98 -6.83 10.62 -11.33
CA MET A 98 -7.27 9.24 -11.13
C MET A 98 -8.77 9.10 -10.81
N LEU A 99 -9.36 10.15 -10.24
CA LEU A 99 -10.81 10.26 -9.95
C LEU A 99 -11.58 10.95 -11.08
N MET A 100 -11.02 11.04 -12.27
CA MET A 100 -11.59 11.74 -13.44
C MET A 100 -11.79 13.25 -13.21
N ILE A 101 -11.12 13.82 -12.23
CA ILE A 101 -11.20 15.26 -11.94
C ILE A 101 -10.20 16.00 -12.85
N GLY A 102 -10.70 16.61 -13.92
CA GLY A 102 -9.88 17.41 -14.86
C GLY A 102 -8.94 16.59 -15.76
N ALA A 103 -9.12 15.28 -15.88
CA ALA A 103 -8.31 14.40 -16.71
C ALA A 103 -9.14 13.74 -17.82
N SER A 104 -8.53 13.48 -18.97
CA SER A 104 -9.13 12.71 -20.05
C SER A 104 -9.12 11.21 -19.74
N ASN A 105 -9.96 10.42 -20.41
CA ASN A 105 -10.05 8.97 -20.19
C ASN A 105 -8.70 8.26 -20.43
N LEU A 106 -7.89 8.73 -21.40
CA LEU A 106 -6.56 8.17 -21.66
C LEU A 106 -5.57 8.49 -20.55
N GLU A 107 -5.61 9.69 -20.01
CA GLU A 107 -4.77 10.08 -18.85
C GLU A 107 -5.13 9.27 -17.61
N VAL A 108 -6.42 9.08 -17.34
CA VAL A 108 -6.90 8.22 -16.23
C VAL A 108 -6.36 6.81 -16.37
N LEU A 109 -6.44 6.23 -17.58
CA LEU A 109 -5.92 4.89 -17.83
C LEU A 109 -4.41 4.81 -17.61
N PHE A 110 -3.67 5.81 -18.07
CA PHE A 110 -2.21 5.89 -17.87
C PHE A 110 -1.85 5.99 -16.39
N ILE A 111 -2.48 6.90 -15.65
CA ILE A 111 -2.29 7.06 -14.20
C ILE A 111 -2.64 5.76 -13.46
N ALA A 112 -3.73 5.09 -13.83
CA ALA A 112 -4.13 3.83 -13.20
C ALA A 112 -3.10 2.72 -13.45
N CYS A 113 -2.55 2.62 -14.66
CA CYS A 113 -1.52 1.64 -14.97
C CYS A 113 -0.21 1.91 -14.20
N THR A 114 0.28 3.15 -14.18
CA THR A 114 1.51 3.51 -13.44
C THR A 114 1.34 3.32 -11.94
N ALA A 115 0.18 3.71 -11.38
CA ALA A 115 -0.16 3.48 -9.99
C ALA A 115 -0.22 1.97 -9.65
N ALA A 116 -0.84 1.15 -10.50
CA ALA A 116 -0.90 -0.30 -10.30
C ALA A 116 0.49 -0.93 -10.27
N ILE A 117 1.38 -0.53 -11.19
CA ILE A 117 2.78 -0.98 -11.21
C ILE A 117 3.52 -0.52 -9.95
N GLY A 118 3.31 0.74 -9.52
CA GLY A 118 3.89 1.28 -8.29
C GLY A 118 3.45 0.52 -7.04
N ILE A 119 2.16 0.20 -6.92
CA ILE A 119 1.60 -0.60 -5.82
C ILE A 119 2.18 -2.02 -5.84
N ALA A 120 2.29 -2.66 -7.00
CA ALA A 120 2.91 -3.97 -7.15
C ALA A 120 4.38 -3.95 -6.71
N SER A 121 5.14 -2.91 -7.13
CA SER A 121 6.53 -2.71 -6.72
C SER A 121 6.68 -2.61 -5.20
N LEU A 122 5.82 -1.83 -4.54
CA LEU A 122 5.81 -1.72 -3.08
C LEU A 122 5.40 -3.03 -2.40
N SER A 123 4.48 -3.78 -2.98
CA SER A 123 4.07 -5.09 -2.46
C SER A 123 5.24 -6.07 -2.46
N PHE A 124 6.02 -6.14 -3.54
CA PHE A 124 7.24 -6.96 -3.59
C PHE A 124 8.26 -6.52 -2.54
N ALA A 125 8.45 -5.21 -2.36
CA ALA A 125 9.36 -4.67 -1.35
C ALA A 125 8.93 -5.05 0.07
N SER A 126 7.62 -4.96 0.40
CA SER A 126 7.09 -5.24 1.74
C SER A 126 7.14 -6.73 2.08
N VAL A 127 6.76 -7.59 1.13
CA VAL A 127 6.84 -9.05 1.29
C VAL A 127 8.30 -9.51 1.33
N GLY A 128 9.17 -8.85 0.54
CA GLY A 128 10.58 -9.18 0.44
C GLY A 128 10.87 -10.34 -0.50
N TYR A 129 9.93 -10.63 -1.39
CA TYR A 129 10.02 -11.70 -2.38
C TYR A 129 9.43 -11.22 -3.71
N TRP A 130 10.09 -11.53 -4.81
CA TRP A 130 9.59 -11.39 -6.17
C TRP A 130 9.85 -12.70 -6.94
N MET A 131 10.98 -12.82 -7.66
CA MET A 131 11.42 -14.11 -8.23
C MET A 131 12.25 -14.93 -7.23
N ARG A 132 12.92 -14.26 -6.31
CA ARG A 132 13.67 -14.79 -5.16
C ARG A 132 13.55 -13.84 -3.96
N ASN A 133 14.14 -14.20 -2.83
CA ASN A 133 14.25 -13.29 -1.69
C ASN A 133 15.04 -12.03 -2.09
N LEU A 134 14.46 -10.87 -1.78
CA LEU A 134 15.04 -9.58 -2.09
C LEU A 134 16.16 -9.23 -1.11
N PHE A 135 17.27 -8.73 -1.62
CA PHE A 135 18.26 -8.04 -0.81
C PHE A 135 17.72 -6.71 -0.28
N PHE A 136 18.28 -6.20 0.80
CA PHE A 136 17.85 -4.94 1.40
C PHE A 136 17.88 -3.78 0.39
N TRP A 137 18.94 -3.69 -0.43
CA TRP A 137 19.07 -2.67 -1.47
C TRP A 137 18.00 -2.75 -2.57
N GLU A 138 17.62 -3.97 -2.96
CA GLU A 138 16.57 -4.20 -3.94
C GLU A 138 15.21 -3.73 -3.41
N ARG A 139 14.97 -3.93 -2.11
CA ARG A 139 13.76 -3.42 -1.44
C ARG A 139 13.72 -1.89 -1.45
N LEU A 140 14.84 -1.22 -1.15
CA LEU A 140 14.93 0.24 -1.21
C LEU A 140 14.68 0.78 -2.62
N LEU A 141 15.24 0.14 -3.65
CA LEU A 141 15.00 0.50 -5.05
C LEU A 141 13.53 0.31 -5.45
N LEU A 142 12.89 -0.77 -4.99
CA LEU A 142 11.46 -1.00 -5.25
C LEU A 142 10.57 0.03 -4.53
N VAL A 143 10.90 0.42 -3.31
CA VAL A 143 10.20 1.50 -2.60
C VAL A 143 10.38 2.83 -3.33
N ALA A 144 11.59 3.17 -3.76
CA ALA A 144 11.85 4.36 -4.55
C ALA A 144 11.07 4.34 -5.89
N SER A 145 11.05 3.19 -6.59
CA SER A 145 10.25 2.98 -7.80
C SER A 145 8.76 3.19 -7.53
N ALA A 146 8.23 2.65 -6.42
CA ALA A 146 6.82 2.83 -6.07
C ALA A 146 6.48 4.30 -5.84
N ILE A 147 7.30 5.03 -5.07
CA ILE A 147 7.08 6.45 -4.78
C ILE A 147 7.11 7.29 -6.08
N THR A 148 8.07 7.04 -6.96
CA THR A 148 8.19 7.78 -8.22
C THR A 148 7.05 7.48 -9.20
N LEU A 149 6.52 6.24 -9.25
CA LEU A 149 5.39 5.86 -10.09
C LEU A 149 4.04 6.35 -9.55
N ILE A 150 3.95 6.68 -8.27
CA ILE A 150 2.74 7.21 -7.64
C ILE A 150 2.68 8.74 -7.79
N THR A 151 3.83 9.41 -7.82
CA THR A 151 3.88 10.86 -8.04
C THR A 151 3.60 11.18 -9.51
N PRO A 152 2.63 12.09 -9.78
CA PRO A 152 2.27 12.41 -11.16
C PRO A 152 3.41 13.11 -11.90
N GLY A 153 3.80 12.58 -13.06
CA GLY A 153 4.80 13.21 -13.93
C GLY A 153 5.47 12.21 -14.87
N LEU A 154 5.59 12.55 -16.14
CA LEU A 154 6.26 11.71 -17.15
C LEU A 154 7.70 11.34 -16.75
N MET A 155 8.44 12.30 -16.17
CA MET A 155 9.81 12.07 -15.70
C MET A 155 9.87 11.11 -14.52
N THR A 156 8.95 11.24 -13.59
CA THR A 156 8.85 10.33 -12.42
C THR A 156 8.48 8.92 -12.84
N ASP A 157 7.60 8.78 -13.84
CA ASP A 157 7.20 7.48 -14.37
C ASP A 157 8.36 6.77 -15.08
N ILE A 158 9.14 7.51 -15.91
CA ILE A 158 10.33 6.95 -16.58
C ILE A 158 11.36 6.49 -15.55
N VAL A 159 11.63 7.29 -14.53
CA VAL A 159 12.57 6.93 -13.46
C VAL A 159 12.07 5.71 -12.68
N GLY A 160 10.79 5.68 -12.32
CA GLY A 160 10.18 4.57 -11.58
C GLY A 160 10.21 3.25 -12.35
N LEU A 161 9.84 3.27 -13.63
CA LEU A 161 9.94 2.10 -14.51
C LEU A 161 11.40 1.66 -14.70
N GLY A 162 12.32 2.60 -14.86
CA GLY A 162 13.76 2.31 -14.96
C GLY A 162 14.28 1.58 -13.72
N LEU A 163 13.94 2.04 -12.52
CA LEU A 163 14.32 1.40 -11.26
C LEU A 163 13.76 -0.03 -11.15
N LEU A 164 12.49 -0.21 -11.55
CA LEU A 164 11.85 -1.53 -11.54
C LEU A 164 12.54 -2.50 -12.50
N ILE A 165 12.88 -2.04 -13.71
CA ILE A 165 13.61 -2.83 -14.70
C ILE A 165 15.01 -3.20 -14.18
N ILE A 166 15.71 -2.27 -13.52
CA ILE A 166 17.03 -2.54 -12.91
C ILE A 166 16.91 -3.67 -11.89
N VAL A 167 15.92 -3.60 -10.99
CA VAL A 167 15.71 -4.65 -9.98
C VAL A 167 15.36 -5.98 -10.64
N TYR A 168 14.54 -5.98 -11.70
CA TYR A 168 14.22 -7.20 -12.46
C TYR A 168 15.48 -7.86 -13.03
N PHE A 169 16.38 -7.09 -13.65
CA PHE A 169 17.64 -7.61 -14.18
C PHE A 169 18.58 -8.09 -13.08
N LEU A 170 18.68 -7.35 -11.96
CA LEU A 170 19.47 -7.78 -10.80
C LEU A 170 18.98 -9.13 -10.27
N GLN A 171 17.66 -9.33 -10.18
CA GLN A 171 17.08 -10.59 -9.75
C GLN A 171 17.37 -11.75 -10.70
N LYS A 172 17.44 -11.47 -12.01
CA LYS A 172 17.75 -12.48 -13.02
C LYS A 172 19.24 -12.87 -13.03
N ILE A 173 20.13 -11.91 -12.79
CA ILE A 173 21.59 -12.13 -12.79
C ILE A 173 22.03 -12.83 -11.51
N PHE A 174 21.57 -12.37 -10.35
CA PHE A 174 21.93 -12.96 -9.07
C PHE A 174 20.94 -14.05 -8.68
N LYS A 175 21.17 -15.31 -9.11
CA LYS A 175 20.26 -16.44 -8.85
C LYS A 175 20.07 -16.79 -7.37
N ASN A 176 21.05 -16.50 -6.49
CA ASN A 176 21.02 -16.86 -5.07
C ASN A 176 20.66 -15.65 -4.19
N GLY A 177 19.46 -15.67 -3.58
CA GLY A 177 19.05 -14.68 -2.60
C GLY A 177 19.65 -14.93 -1.19
N PRO A 178 19.54 -13.96 -0.27
CA PRO A 178 20.24 -13.97 1.03
C PRO A 178 19.88 -15.11 1.98
N HIS A 179 18.80 -15.84 1.77
CA HIS A 179 18.32 -16.90 2.68
C HIS A 179 18.53 -18.34 2.18
N HIS A 180 19.26 -18.55 1.08
CA HIS A 180 19.49 -19.94 0.60
C HIS A 180 20.43 -20.75 1.52
N LYS A 181 21.30 -20.07 2.29
CA LYS A 181 22.25 -20.74 3.19
C LYS A 181 21.63 -21.42 4.42
N ASN A 182 20.43 -20.98 4.87
CA ASN A 182 19.82 -21.54 6.09
C ASN A 182 18.95 -22.80 5.86
N LYS A 183 18.51 -23.08 4.62
CA LYS A 183 17.72 -24.28 4.36
C LYS A 183 18.57 -25.54 4.22
N GLU A 184 19.79 -25.41 3.70
CA GLU A 184 20.71 -26.56 3.59
C GLU A 184 21.24 -27.01 4.96
N ALA A 185 21.47 -26.06 5.89
CA ALA A 185 21.92 -26.35 7.24
C ALA A 185 20.88 -27.08 8.12
N ILE A 186 19.57 -26.90 7.82
CA ILE A 186 18.49 -27.56 8.56
C ILE A 186 18.19 -28.96 7.99
N GLN A 187 18.52 -29.24 6.73
CA GLN A 187 18.35 -30.54 6.11
C GLN A 187 19.51 -31.50 6.36
N THR A 188 20.64 -30.99 6.84
CA THR A 188 21.86 -31.76 7.13
C THR A 188 22.11 -32.00 8.64
N ALA A 189 21.23 -31.47 9.51
CA ALA A 189 21.23 -31.69 10.96
C ALA A 189 20.05 -32.62 11.37
#